data_cf2a77626c29fcfe27fa69309c251d80
#
_entry.id   cf2a77626c29fcfe27fa69309c251d80
#
_cell.length_a   1.000
_cell.length_b   1.000
_cell.length_c   1.000
_cell.angle_alpha   90.00
_cell.angle_beta   90.00
_cell.angle_gamma   90.00
#
_symmetry.space_group_name_H-M   'P 1'
#
loop_
_entity.id
_entity.type
_entity.pdbx_description
1 polymer ?
#
loop_
_entity_poly.entity_id
_entity_poly.type
_entity_poly.pdbx_seq_one_letter_code
_entity_poly.pdbx_strand_id
1 'polypeptide(L)'
;NGVDFLKAYEMLTPEQFGVITKIAKENELKVTGHIPLSMDVISASNVGLNSIEHLRNIEMSSTSNSEELLKLRRTALKNKDGVLGSTLRTSLHDAQRMSSIRNIDSIQLKKVINTLAKNDTWQIPTLILYYGWANKLYKNLEWKRTFEFLPIKIKDEWNNQIRQADSRDNSERKKFADWGL
;
A
#
# COMPACT_ATOMS: atom_id res chain seq x y z
N ASN A 1 -2.19 28.08 -2.71
CA ASN A 1 -0.74 27.85 -2.67
C ASN A 1 -0.21 27.04 -3.88
N GLY A 2 -1.03 26.82 -4.92
CA GLY A 2 -0.57 26.25 -6.20
C GLY A 2 -0.16 24.77 -6.15
N VAL A 3 -0.89 23.93 -5.42
CA VAL A 3 -0.71 22.48 -5.49
C VAL A 3 -1.61 21.88 -6.57
N ASP A 4 -1.15 20.83 -7.25
CA ASP A 4 -1.90 20.17 -8.32
C ASP A 4 -2.80 19.03 -7.80
N PHE A 5 -2.45 18.42 -6.66
CA PHE A 5 -3.21 17.35 -6.01
C PHE A 5 -2.86 17.22 -4.53
N LEU A 6 -3.66 16.48 -3.79
CA LEU A 6 -3.42 16.13 -2.39
C LEU A 6 -3.07 14.66 -2.27
N LYS A 7 -2.09 14.34 -1.40
CA LYS A 7 -1.73 12.96 -1.08
C LYS A 7 -2.28 12.56 0.29
N ALA A 8 -3.22 11.61 0.30
CA ALA A 8 -3.72 11.00 1.52
C ALA A 8 -2.82 9.85 1.99
N TYR A 9 -2.83 9.57 3.29
CA TYR A 9 -2.01 8.52 3.88
C TYR A 9 -2.79 7.64 4.87
N GLU A 10 -2.19 6.50 5.27
CA GLU A 10 -2.89 5.35 5.87
C GLU A 10 -3.43 5.58 7.30
N MET A 11 -2.91 6.57 8.02
CA MET A 11 -3.28 6.80 9.43
C MET A 11 -4.46 7.77 9.63
N LEU A 12 -5.07 8.23 8.55
CA LEU A 12 -6.26 9.07 8.60
C LEU A 12 -7.47 8.26 9.11
N THR A 13 -8.36 8.93 9.85
CA THR A 13 -9.67 8.36 10.14
C THR A 13 -10.59 8.49 8.92
N PRO A 14 -11.70 7.72 8.85
CA PRO A 14 -12.68 7.88 7.78
C PRO A 14 -13.25 9.31 7.70
N GLU A 15 -13.46 9.95 8.85
CA GLU A 15 -13.98 11.32 8.95
C GLU A 15 -12.95 12.32 8.39
N GLN A 16 -11.68 12.21 8.80
CA GLN A 16 -10.60 13.05 8.29
C GLN A 16 -10.45 12.89 6.77
N PHE A 17 -10.46 11.64 6.29
CA PHE A 17 -10.37 11.34 4.87
C PHE A 17 -11.56 11.93 4.09
N GLY A 18 -12.78 11.79 4.60
CA GLY A 18 -13.98 12.39 4.01
C GLY A 18 -13.93 13.91 3.92
N VAL A 19 -13.40 14.59 4.94
CA VAL A 19 -13.18 16.04 4.91
C VAL A 19 -12.16 16.43 3.85
N ILE A 20 -11.03 15.71 3.76
CA ILE A 20 -9.98 15.95 2.75
C ILE A 20 -10.54 15.83 1.34
N THR A 21 -11.24 14.73 1.03
CA THR A 21 -11.80 14.49 -0.30
C THR A 21 -12.89 15.50 -0.67
N LYS A 22 -13.72 15.89 0.30
CA LYS A 22 -14.75 16.93 0.11
C LYS A 22 -14.11 18.28 -0.24
N ILE A 23 -13.15 18.74 0.57
CA ILE A 23 -12.48 20.04 0.34
C ILE A 23 -11.66 20.01 -0.95
N ALA A 24 -11.01 18.89 -1.27
CA ALA A 24 -10.31 18.72 -2.54
C ALA A 24 -11.25 18.90 -3.72
N LYS A 25 -12.42 18.25 -3.68
CA LYS A 25 -13.43 18.37 -4.72
C LYS A 25 -13.97 19.79 -4.89
N GLU A 26 -14.19 20.51 -3.78
CA GLU A 26 -14.64 21.92 -3.79
C GLU A 26 -13.60 22.86 -4.41
N ASN A 27 -12.31 22.46 -4.40
CA ASN A 27 -11.20 23.22 -4.97
C ASN A 27 -10.66 22.62 -6.28
N GLU A 28 -11.40 21.71 -6.92
CA GLU A 28 -11.05 21.04 -8.18
C GLU A 28 -9.72 20.26 -8.11
N LEU A 29 -9.29 19.88 -6.91
CA LEU A 29 -8.07 19.09 -6.67
C LEU A 29 -8.39 17.59 -6.67
N LYS A 30 -7.44 16.79 -7.12
CA LYS A 30 -7.47 15.33 -7.02
C LYS A 30 -6.87 14.86 -5.70
N VAL A 31 -7.40 13.76 -5.16
CA VAL A 31 -6.81 13.07 -4.00
C VAL A 31 -6.21 11.75 -4.47
N THR A 32 -4.94 11.57 -4.25
CA THR A 32 -4.18 10.34 -4.55
C THR A 32 -3.59 9.76 -3.27
N GLY A 33 -3.07 8.56 -3.32
CA GLY A 33 -2.24 8.00 -2.25
C GLY A 33 -2.72 6.67 -1.69
N HIS A 34 -2.64 6.54 -0.38
CA HIS A 34 -2.97 5.31 0.31
C HIS A 34 -4.38 5.36 0.89
N ILE A 35 -5.05 4.22 0.86
CA ILE A 35 -6.33 4.05 1.55
C ILE A 35 -6.07 4.03 3.06
N PRO A 36 -6.84 4.78 3.87
CA PRO A 36 -6.75 4.68 5.32
C PRO A 36 -6.91 3.23 5.81
N LEU A 37 -6.09 2.81 6.76
CA LEU A 37 -6.14 1.44 7.31
C LEU A 37 -7.52 1.08 7.90
N SER A 38 -8.28 2.08 8.30
CA SER A 38 -9.64 1.95 8.84
C SER A 38 -10.74 1.85 7.78
N MET A 39 -10.38 1.91 6.49
CA MET A 39 -11.31 1.90 5.35
C MET A 39 -11.01 0.74 4.39
N ASP A 40 -12.05 0.26 3.71
CA ASP A 40 -11.93 -0.60 2.56
C ASP A 40 -11.83 0.21 1.25
N VAL A 41 -11.46 -0.46 0.17
CA VAL A 41 -11.27 0.17 -1.16
C VAL A 41 -12.55 0.80 -1.69
N ILE A 42 -13.69 0.13 -1.53
CA ILE A 42 -14.99 0.58 -2.03
C ILE A 42 -15.39 1.88 -1.34
N SER A 43 -15.30 1.90 -0.01
CA SER A 43 -15.63 3.09 0.78
C SER A 43 -14.72 4.26 0.43
N ALA A 44 -13.39 4.04 0.31
CA ALA A 44 -12.46 5.09 -0.04
C ALA A 44 -12.68 5.67 -1.44
N SER A 45 -12.95 4.80 -2.43
CA SER A 45 -13.30 5.21 -3.80
C SER A 45 -14.60 6.03 -3.84
N ASN A 46 -15.63 5.57 -3.11
CA ASN A 46 -16.94 6.23 -3.08
C ASN A 46 -16.92 7.64 -2.46
N VAL A 47 -16.01 7.90 -1.53
CA VAL A 47 -15.87 9.24 -0.92
C VAL A 47 -14.93 10.16 -1.68
N GLY A 48 -14.35 9.72 -2.83
CA GLY A 48 -13.66 10.59 -3.76
C GLY A 48 -12.14 10.41 -3.85
N LEU A 49 -11.61 9.22 -3.51
CA LEU A 49 -10.22 8.88 -3.83
C LEU A 49 -10.06 8.73 -5.36
N ASN A 50 -9.18 9.51 -5.97
CA ASN A 50 -8.99 9.50 -7.42
C ASN A 50 -7.93 8.49 -7.89
N SER A 51 -6.95 8.15 -7.05
CA SER A 51 -6.02 7.08 -7.37
C SER A 51 -5.44 6.38 -6.14
N ILE A 52 -5.18 5.09 -6.28
CA ILE A 52 -4.61 4.21 -5.24
C ILE A 52 -3.18 3.87 -5.59
N GLU A 53 -2.26 4.15 -4.67
CA GLU A 53 -0.86 3.76 -4.81
C GLU A 53 -0.61 2.35 -4.25
N HIS A 54 0.29 1.61 -4.91
CA HIS A 54 0.82 0.31 -4.50
C HIS A 54 -0.19 -0.85 -4.40
N LEU A 55 -1.39 -0.72 -4.97
CA LEU A 55 -2.47 -1.71 -4.91
C LEU A 55 -2.87 -2.13 -3.48
N ARG A 56 -2.53 -1.32 -2.48
CA ARG A 56 -2.77 -1.66 -1.07
C ARG A 56 -4.26 -1.72 -0.75
N ASN A 57 -4.62 -2.66 0.12
CA ASN A 57 -5.97 -2.94 0.56
C ASN A 57 -6.90 -3.56 -0.50
N ILE A 58 -6.50 -3.70 -1.77
CA ILE A 58 -7.30 -4.35 -2.80
C ILE A 58 -7.50 -5.83 -2.44
N GLU A 59 -6.41 -6.51 -2.06
CA GLU A 59 -6.46 -7.90 -1.62
C GLU A 59 -7.42 -8.10 -0.44
N MET A 60 -7.30 -7.28 0.61
CA MET A 60 -8.16 -7.35 1.80
C MET A 60 -9.63 -7.06 1.46
N SER A 61 -9.88 -6.08 0.60
CA SER A 61 -11.25 -5.71 0.22
C SER A 61 -11.90 -6.70 -0.75
N SER A 62 -11.11 -7.61 -1.31
CA SER A 62 -11.54 -8.60 -2.30
C SER A 62 -11.77 -10.01 -1.72
N THR A 63 -11.70 -10.18 -0.40
CA THR A 63 -11.95 -11.46 0.26
C THR A 63 -13.41 -11.58 0.73
N SER A 64 -13.90 -12.81 0.91
CA SER A 64 -15.22 -13.07 1.45
C SER A 64 -15.38 -12.59 2.90
N ASN A 65 -14.28 -12.50 3.66
CA ASN A 65 -14.25 -12.02 5.05
C ASN A 65 -13.67 -10.61 5.20
N SER A 66 -13.76 -9.79 4.17
CA SER A 66 -13.21 -8.41 4.16
C SER A 66 -13.69 -7.53 5.32
N GLU A 67 -14.96 -7.65 5.71
CA GLU A 67 -15.53 -6.90 6.83
C GLU A 67 -14.91 -7.29 8.18
N GLU A 68 -14.65 -8.59 8.39
CA GLU A 68 -13.98 -9.08 9.59
C GLU A 68 -12.54 -8.56 9.67
N LEU A 69 -11.79 -8.65 8.57
CA LEU A 69 -10.43 -8.14 8.50
C LEU A 69 -10.36 -6.62 8.75
N LEU A 70 -11.31 -5.87 8.21
CA LEU A 70 -11.43 -4.44 8.47
C LEU A 70 -11.75 -4.14 9.93
N LYS A 71 -12.65 -4.92 10.56
CA LYS A 71 -12.95 -4.80 11.98
C LYS A 71 -11.71 -5.04 12.85
N LEU A 72 -10.90 -6.05 12.54
CA LEU A 72 -9.64 -6.32 13.23
C LEU A 72 -8.67 -5.14 13.12
N ARG A 73 -8.54 -4.54 11.93
CA ARG A 73 -7.72 -3.33 11.73
C ARG A 73 -8.23 -2.16 12.58
N ARG A 74 -9.52 -1.91 12.58
CA ARG A 74 -10.14 -0.83 13.38
C ARG A 74 -9.91 -1.03 14.88
N THR A 75 -9.96 -2.26 15.36
CA THR A 75 -9.65 -2.60 16.75
C THR A 75 -8.17 -2.33 17.07
N ALA A 76 -7.26 -2.77 16.22
CA ALA A 76 -5.82 -2.52 16.40
C ALA A 76 -5.50 -1.01 16.37
N LEU A 77 -6.15 -0.26 15.49
CA LEU A 77 -5.99 1.20 15.42
C LEU A 77 -6.49 1.95 16.67
N LYS A 78 -7.49 1.42 17.37
CA LYS A 78 -7.95 1.98 18.65
C LYS A 78 -6.95 1.73 19.79
N ASN A 79 -6.26 0.60 19.75
CA ASN A 79 -5.35 0.13 20.81
C ASN A 79 -3.87 0.43 20.48
N LYS A 80 -3.60 1.47 19.72
CA LYS A 80 -2.26 1.79 19.18
C LYS A 80 -1.34 2.56 20.13
N ASP A 81 -1.70 2.77 21.37
CA ASP A 81 -0.97 3.62 22.32
C ASP A 81 0.53 3.29 22.35
N GLY A 82 1.34 4.29 22.04
CA GLY A 82 2.80 4.18 22.01
C GLY A 82 3.40 3.46 20.76
N VAL A 83 2.58 2.94 19.84
CA VAL A 83 3.07 2.29 18.61
C VAL A 83 3.21 3.28 17.48
N LEU A 84 4.38 3.31 16.83
CA LEU A 84 4.61 4.12 15.64
C LEU A 84 3.67 3.69 14.50
N GLY A 85 3.06 4.66 13.81
CA GLY A 85 2.13 4.40 12.72
C GLY A 85 2.71 3.52 11.60
N SER A 86 4.00 3.68 11.28
CA SER A 86 4.71 2.83 10.31
C SER A 86 4.81 1.37 10.75
N THR A 87 5.08 1.12 12.02
CA THR A 87 5.15 -0.23 12.61
C THR A 87 3.77 -0.88 12.59
N LEU A 88 2.74 -0.15 13.05
CA LEU A 88 1.37 -0.65 13.03
C LEU A 88 0.89 -0.98 11.61
N ARG A 89 1.16 -0.10 10.65
CA ARG A 89 0.87 -0.34 9.24
C ARG A 89 1.50 -1.64 8.75
N THR A 90 2.80 -1.80 8.96
CA THR A 90 3.54 -3.00 8.50
C THR A 90 2.95 -4.25 9.13
N SER A 91 2.74 -4.28 10.44
CA SER A 91 2.20 -5.45 11.13
C SER A 91 0.80 -5.83 10.64
N LEU A 92 -0.08 -4.86 10.38
CA LEU A 92 -1.42 -5.13 9.88
C LEU A 92 -1.42 -5.67 8.45
N HIS A 93 -0.58 -5.12 7.58
CA HIS A 93 -0.45 -5.63 6.22
C HIS A 93 0.15 -7.05 6.21
N ASP A 94 1.21 -7.29 6.95
CA ASP A 94 1.88 -8.60 6.99
C ASP A 94 0.96 -9.68 7.56
N ALA A 95 0.19 -9.37 8.60
CA ALA A 95 -0.75 -10.31 9.21
C ALA A 95 -1.90 -10.74 8.28
N GLN A 96 -2.34 -9.86 7.38
CA GLN A 96 -3.55 -10.09 6.58
C GLN A 96 -3.28 -10.39 5.10
N ARG A 97 -2.19 -9.89 4.52
CA ARG A 97 -1.96 -9.92 3.07
C ARG A 97 -2.00 -11.32 2.46
N MET A 98 -1.17 -12.23 2.95
CA MET A 98 -1.09 -13.58 2.36
C MET A 98 -2.38 -14.37 2.52
N SER A 99 -3.06 -14.21 3.65
CA SER A 99 -4.39 -14.80 3.87
C SER A 99 -5.41 -14.21 2.90
N SER A 100 -5.42 -12.90 2.72
CA SER A 100 -6.33 -12.22 1.80
C SER A 100 -6.16 -12.70 0.36
N ILE A 101 -4.91 -12.81 -0.11
CA ILE A 101 -4.62 -13.26 -1.48
C ILE A 101 -5.10 -14.68 -1.73
N ARG A 102 -4.86 -15.59 -0.78
CA ARG A 102 -5.28 -16.99 -0.89
C ARG A 102 -6.79 -17.17 -0.82
N ASN A 103 -7.51 -16.21 -0.24
CA ASN A 103 -8.96 -16.26 -0.04
C ASN A 103 -9.69 -15.18 -0.86
N ILE A 104 -9.13 -14.77 -2.00
CA ILE A 104 -9.81 -13.86 -2.90
C ILE A 104 -11.14 -14.49 -3.35
N ASP A 105 -12.20 -13.72 -3.16
CA ASP A 105 -13.55 -14.04 -3.62
C ASP A 105 -13.84 -13.30 -4.93
N SER A 106 -14.22 -14.06 -5.96
CA SER A 106 -14.43 -13.51 -7.31
C SER A 106 -15.58 -12.49 -7.37
N ILE A 107 -16.60 -12.65 -6.53
CA ILE A 107 -17.75 -11.74 -6.47
C ILE A 107 -17.32 -10.43 -5.82
N GLN A 108 -16.60 -10.49 -4.71
CA GLN A 108 -16.08 -9.32 -4.02
C GLN A 108 -15.04 -8.59 -4.87
N LEU A 109 -14.12 -9.32 -5.51
CA LEU A 109 -13.15 -8.72 -6.43
C LEU A 109 -13.86 -7.98 -7.57
N LYS A 110 -14.87 -8.57 -8.19
CA LYS A 110 -15.66 -7.93 -9.24
C LYS A 110 -16.36 -6.67 -8.73
N LYS A 111 -16.88 -6.69 -7.50
CA LYS A 111 -17.49 -5.52 -6.87
C LYS A 111 -16.47 -4.39 -6.65
N VAL A 112 -15.26 -4.73 -6.18
CA VAL A 112 -14.16 -3.76 -6.05
C VAL A 112 -13.83 -3.15 -7.41
N ILE A 113 -13.54 -3.96 -8.43
CA ILE A 113 -13.18 -3.50 -9.77
C ILE A 113 -14.29 -2.61 -10.37
N ASN A 114 -15.54 -3.03 -10.29
CA ASN A 114 -16.67 -2.26 -10.81
C ASN A 114 -16.82 -0.91 -10.10
N THR A 115 -16.56 -0.85 -8.78
CA THR A 115 -16.60 0.42 -8.04
C THR A 115 -15.48 1.35 -8.46
N LEU A 116 -14.26 0.84 -8.59
CA LEU A 116 -13.12 1.62 -9.06
C LEU A 116 -13.34 2.17 -10.46
N ALA A 117 -13.85 1.35 -11.37
CA ALA A 117 -14.18 1.76 -12.74
C ALA A 117 -15.30 2.81 -12.78
N LYS A 118 -16.38 2.60 -12.00
CA LYS A 118 -17.50 3.54 -11.92
C LYS A 118 -17.08 4.92 -11.41
N ASN A 119 -16.18 4.95 -10.44
CA ASN A 119 -15.72 6.18 -9.78
C ASN A 119 -14.48 6.78 -10.45
N ASP A 120 -14.01 6.21 -11.55
CA ASP A 120 -12.76 6.61 -12.23
C ASP A 120 -11.56 6.67 -11.25
N THR A 121 -11.47 5.66 -10.36
CA THR A 121 -10.36 5.57 -9.39
C THR A 121 -9.20 4.79 -9.99
N TRP A 122 -8.15 5.50 -10.36
CA TRP A 122 -6.96 4.95 -11.03
C TRP A 122 -6.09 4.12 -10.11
N GLN A 123 -5.30 3.22 -10.70
CA GLN A 123 -4.36 2.36 -9.99
C GLN A 123 -2.92 2.71 -10.37
N ILE A 124 -2.08 2.94 -9.36
CA ILE A 124 -0.64 3.17 -9.51
C ILE A 124 0.09 2.01 -8.82
N PRO A 125 0.27 0.86 -9.48
CA PRO A 125 0.66 -0.39 -8.81
C PRO A 125 2.11 -0.42 -8.34
N THR A 126 3.00 0.44 -8.85
CA THR A 126 4.43 0.46 -8.53
C THR A 126 5.09 -0.92 -8.61
N LEU A 127 4.80 -1.67 -9.67
CA LEU A 127 5.23 -3.07 -9.86
C LEU A 127 6.75 -3.25 -9.76
N ILE A 128 7.53 -2.23 -10.08
CA ILE A 128 8.98 -2.26 -9.96
C ILE A 128 9.48 -2.55 -8.53
N LEU A 129 8.75 -2.11 -7.50
CA LEU A 129 9.08 -2.43 -6.11
C LEU A 129 8.94 -3.92 -5.83
N TYR A 130 7.80 -4.50 -6.22
CA TYR A 130 7.52 -5.92 -6.02
C TYR A 130 8.49 -6.78 -6.84
N TYR A 131 8.69 -6.41 -8.10
CA TYR A 131 9.67 -7.06 -8.97
C TYR A 131 11.10 -7.00 -8.38
N GLY A 132 11.49 -5.84 -7.85
CA GLY A 132 12.80 -5.64 -7.22
C GLY A 132 13.01 -6.51 -5.98
N TRP A 133 11.97 -6.68 -5.17
CA TRP A 133 12.01 -7.55 -3.98
C TRP A 133 12.09 -9.03 -4.35
N ALA A 134 11.30 -9.47 -5.32
CA ALA A 134 11.28 -10.85 -5.79
C ALA A 134 12.61 -11.23 -6.48
N ASN A 135 13.15 -10.35 -7.31
CA ASN A 135 14.28 -10.64 -8.22
C ASN A 135 15.63 -10.11 -7.73
N LYS A 136 15.73 -9.55 -6.52
CA LYS A 136 16.99 -9.04 -5.95
C LYS A 136 17.73 -8.09 -6.92
N LEU A 137 17.02 -7.11 -7.49
CA LEU A 137 17.59 -6.17 -8.48
C LEU A 137 18.88 -5.49 -7.98
N TYR A 138 19.03 -5.32 -6.67
CA TYR A 138 20.24 -4.79 -6.06
C TYR A 138 21.50 -5.67 -6.29
N LYS A 139 21.37 -6.90 -6.79
CA LYS A 139 22.48 -7.76 -7.24
C LYS A 139 22.86 -7.53 -8.71
N ASN A 140 22.02 -6.88 -9.49
CA ASN A 140 22.30 -6.55 -10.88
C ASN A 140 23.43 -5.51 -10.96
N LEU A 141 24.47 -5.82 -11.77
CA LEU A 141 25.65 -4.96 -11.90
C LEU A 141 25.30 -3.60 -12.54
N GLU A 142 24.37 -3.55 -13.49
CA GLU A 142 23.94 -2.30 -14.10
C GLU A 142 23.25 -1.39 -13.08
N TRP A 143 22.44 -1.99 -12.22
CA TRP A 143 21.80 -1.25 -11.14
C TRP A 143 22.81 -0.72 -10.13
N LYS A 144 23.85 -1.51 -9.81
CA LYS A 144 24.93 -1.07 -8.92
C LYS A 144 25.71 0.11 -9.49
N ARG A 145 25.87 0.21 -10.81
CA ARG A 145 26.53 1.36 -11.45
C ARG A 145 25.80 2.68 -11.15
N THR A 146 24.49 2.67 -10.99
CA THR A 146 23.74 3.88 -10.63
C THR A 146 24.10 4.41 -9.25
N PHE A 147 24.65 3.57 -8.37
CA PHE A 147 25.10 3.98 -7.04
C PHE A 147 26.32 4.92 -7.07
N GLU A 148 27.07 4.92 -8.16
CA GLU A 148 28.22 5.82 -8.33
C GLU A 148 27.80 7.29 -8.31
N PHE A 149 26.58 7.58 -8.72
CA PHE A 149 26.02 8.93 -8.74
C PHE A 149 25.38 9.36 -7.41
N LEU A 150 25.29 8.47 -6.42
CA LEU A 150 24.71 8.79 -5.12
C LEU A 150 25.72 9.50 -4.20
N PRO A 151 25.27 10.43 -3.36
CA PRO A 151 26.08 10.94 -2.26
C PRO A 151 26.61 9.80 -1.39
N ILE A 152 27.85 9.94 -0.89
CA ILE A 152 28.55 8.85 -0.19
C ILE A 152 27.73 8.29 0.98
N LYS A 153 27.09 9.16 1.77
CA LYS A 153 26.24 8.77 2.90
C LYS A 153 25.07 7.88 2.48
N ILE A 154 24.43 8.20 1.35
CA ILE A 154 23.31 7.39 0.82
C ILE A 154 23.83 6.06 0.28
N LYS A 155 24.96 6.08 -0.41
CA LYS A 155 25.62 4.84 -0.89
C LYS A 155 25.94 3.88 0.25
N ASP A 156 26.50 4.38 1.34
CA ASP A 156 26.83 3.56 2.52
C ASP A 156 25.59 2.99 3.19
N GLU A 157 24.54 3.80 3.33
CA GLU A 157 23.26 3.35 3.88
C GLU A 157 22.63 2.26 3.01
N TRP A 158 22.55 2.45 1.69
CA TRP A 158 21.99 1.46 0.77
C TRP A 158 22.80 0.17 0.73
N ASN A 159 24.14 0.24 0.74
CA ASN A 159 24.99 -0.92 0.84
C ASN A 159 24.76 -1.70 2.16
N ASN A 160 24.51 -0.99 3.25
CA ASN A 160 24.17 -1.62 4.53
C ASN A 160 22.80 -2.31 4.47
N GLN A 161 21.79 -1.68 3.87
CA GLN A 161 20.48 -2.28 3.66
C GLN A 161 20.55 -3.53 2.75
N ILE A 162 21.39 -3.51 1.72
CA ILE A 162 21.65 -4.68 0.86
C ILE A 162 22.25 -5.84 1.67
N ARG A 163 23.26 -5.57 2.51
CA ARG A 163 23.84 -6.60 3.38
C ARG A 163 22.82 -7.21 4.32
N GLN A 164 21.98 -6.38 4.95
CA GLN A 164 20.89 -6.83 5.80
C GLN A 164 19.84 -7.64 5.03
N ALA A 165 19.50 -7.21 3.81
CA ALA A 165 18.59 -7.94 2.96
C ALA A 165 19.14 -9.30 2.50
N ASP A 166 20.43 -9.40 2.25
CA ASP A 166 21.08 -10.67 1.89
C ASP A 166 21.18 -11.67 3.04
N SER A 167 21.29 -11.19 4.29
CA SER A 167 21.31 -12.03 5.47
C SER A 167 19.94 -12.58 5.88
N ARG A 168 18.85 -12.06 5.32
CA ARG A 168 17.49 -12.55 5.61
C ARG A 168 17.25 -13.90 4.95
N ASP A 169 16.50 -14.75 5.65
CA ASP A 169 16.12 -16.07 5.14
C ASP A 169 15.36 -15.97 3.80
N ASN A 170 15.69 -16.88 2.90
CA ASN A 170 15.02 -17.02 1.60
C ASN A 170 13.53 -17.37 1.71
N SER A 171 13.06 -17.86 2.86
CA SER A 171 11.66 -18.22 3.08
C SER A 171 10.71 -17.02 2.97
N GLU A 172 11.10 -15.85 3.48
CA GLU A 172 10.29 -14.62 3.32
C GLU A 172 10.25 -14.14 1.87
N ARG A 173 11.33 -14.31 1.13
CA ARG A 173 11.41 -13.93 -0.29
C ARG A 173 10.61 -14.86 -1.19
N LYS A 174 10.60 -16.15 -0.87
CA LYS A 174 9.77 -17.13 -1.55
C LYS A 174 8.29 -16.78 -1.44
N LYS A 175 7.85 -16.26 -0.29
CA LYS A 175 6.48 -15.76 -0.13
C LYS A 175 6.14 -14.65 -1.12
N PHE A 176 7.07 -13.77 -1.46
CA PHE A 176 6.86 -12.71 -2.48
C PHE A 176 6.92 -13.26 -3.90
N ALA A 177 7.80 -14.23 -4.19
CA ALA A 177 7.87 -14.90 -5.49
C ALA A 177 6.63 -15.75 -5.76
N ASP A 178 6.12 -16.44 -4.74
CA ASP A 178 4.85 -17.21 -4.80
C ASP A 178 3.62 -16.30 -4.96
N TRP A 179 3.80 -14.99 -4.86
CA TRP A 179 2.75 -13.98 -5.01
C TRP A 179 2.35 -13.74 -6.46
N GLY A 180 2.99 -14.42 -7.41
CA GLY A 180 2.58 -14.43 -8.80
C GLY A 180 3.16 -13.29 -9.65
N LEU A 181 4.37 -12.89 -9.36
CA LEU A 181 5.18 -12.06 -10.25
C LEU A 181 6.11 -12.92 -11.12
#